data_2fc1e39963d824a332bc4e23a7069a61
#
_entry.id   2fc1e39963d824a332bc4e23a7069a61
#
_cell.length_a   1.000
_cell.length_b   1.000
_cell.length_c   1.000
_cell.angle_alpha   90.00
_cell.angle_beta   90.00
_cell.angle_gamma   90.00
#
_symmetry.space_group_name_H-M   'P 1'
#
loop_
_entity.id
_entity.type
_entity.pdbx_description
1 polymer ?
#
loop_
_entity_poly.entity_id
_entity_poly.type
_entity_poly.pdbx_seq_one_letter_code
_entity_poly.pdbx_strand_id
1 'polypeptide(L)'
;MVIKKSKIVAGSPVGDKPVVWVSLGRDKRPIVERARDLGWRVIDLAFYRGNLPSGPAPHGAFVDTLPDSPLVTDLLARGCCVIRLGRFEHAADGTLTSIIPGRADAGRLAAEHFADRKFQHVGFVCYPTLIGNPYVSPLRDVFCARARELGCEAHSLVFEDLDPRKDAEMLASETHLLRQAQLARWLQSVPKPIGIFTFSDNMAGRIAIAALDEALEIPKQVALLGYGGDRATCVSAPVLLSAVDVGHERLCEVAIRLMQDHVNGKAVPSGATYVPPSGVVIRESTDVLASTDPAVADAIRYMWDHLTADLSVDDVAAAVSTPRRKLERAFHAQIGHGINAELQRRRLERCCELLRTTTFTIADIAPMVGFRSKDYLHTLFRRRFGMTPRAYRLANADSRGNADATTS
;
A
#
# COMPACT_ATOMS: atom_id res chain seq x y z
N MET A 1 -21.01 -2.94 -29.67
CA MET A 1 -22.34 -2.32 -29.70
C MET A 1 -22.17 -0.87 -29.29
N VAL A 2 -22.27 0.07 -30.22
CA VAL A 2 -22.00 1.49 -30.00
C VAL A 2 -23.16 2.02 -29.15
N ILE A 3 -22.83 2.43 -27.92
CA ILE A 3 -23.81 3.09 -27.03
C ILE A 3 -24.20 4.40 -27.71
N LYS A 4 -25.47 4.52 -28.05
CA LYS A 4 -26.07 5.73 -28.58
C LYS A 4 -25.66 6.92 -27.72
N LYS A 5 -25.10 7.96 -28.38
CA LYS A 5 -24.89 9.29 -27.80
C LYS A 5 -26.11 9.66 -26.96
N SER A 6 -25.98 9.59 -25.62
CA SER A 6 -26.89 10.30 -24.75
C SER A 6 -26.76 11.76 -25.13
N LYS A 7 -27.83 12.36 -25.63
CA LYS A 7 -27.91 13.80 -25.83
C LYS A 7 -27.57 14.44 -24.49
N ILE A 8 -26.36 14.99 -24.39
CA ILE A 8 -26.08 16.00 -23.36
C ILE A 8 -27.18 17.04 -23.57
N VAL A 9 -28.03 17.22 -22.57
CA VAL A 9 -29.00 18.29 -22.56
C VAL A 9 -28.19 19.57 -22.56
N ALA A 10 -27.99 20.12 -23.75
CA ALA A 10 -27.43 21.43 -23.94
C ALA A 10 -28.45 22.43 -23.36
N GLY A 11 -28.18 22.94 -22.17
CA GLY A 11 -29.08 23.86 -21.50
C GLY A 11 -28.77 24.12 -20.04
N SER A 12 -27.48 24.15 -19.63
CA SER A 12 -27.12 24.87 -18.42
C SER A 12 -26.81 26.32 -18.75
N PRO A 13 -27.41 27.30 -18.06
CA PRO A 13 -27.09 28.69 -18.28
C PRO A 13 -25.59 28.93 -18.01
N VAL A 14 -25.01 29.76 -18.86
CA VAL A 14 -23.61 30.21 -18.72
C VAL A 14 -23.41 30.77 -17.30
N GLY A 15 -22.73 30.01 -16.41
CA GLY A 15 -22.44 30.43 -15.05
C GLY A 15 -22.57 29.36 -13.95
N ASP A 16 -23.21 28.23 -14.17
CA ASP A 16 -23.34 27.21 -13.12
C ASP A 16 -22.09 26.32 -13.04
N LYS A 17 -21.45 26.36 -11.86
CA LYS A 17 -20.31 25.50 -11.55
C LYS A 17 -20.73 24.02 -11.63
N PRO A 18 -19.89 23.13 -12.20
CA PRO A 18 -20.15 21.72 -12.18
C PRO A 18 -20.42 21.19 -10.76
N VAL A 19 -21.44 20.36 -10.63
CA VAL A 19 -21.82 19.72 -9.35
C VAL A 19 -21.39 18.26 -9.40
N VAL A 20 -20.62 17.84 -8.42
CA VAL A 20 -20.20 16.44 -8.24
C VAL A 20 -20.61 15.92 -6.87
N TRP A 21 -21.05 14.66 -6.83
CA TRP A 21 -21.37 13.98 -5.57
C TRP A 21 -20.23 13.03 -5.18
N VAL A 22 -20.01 12.91 -3.88
CA VAL A 22 -18.94 12.06 -3.33
C VAL A 22 -19.52 11.11 -2.30
N SER A 23 -19.33 9.80 -2.51
CA SER A 23 -19.67 8.74 -1.57
C SER A 23 -18.48 7.79 -1.43
N LEU A 24 -17.51 8.19 -0.64
CA LEU A 24 -16.28 7.45 -0.41
C LEU A 24 -16.12 7.17 1.08
N GLY A 25 -15.92 5.91 1.44
CA GLY A 25 -15.65 5.46 2.79
C GLY A 25 -14.18 5.58 3.20
N ARG A 26 -13.30 5.91 2.23
CA ARG A 26 -11.86 6.18 2.45
C ARG A 26 -11.60 7.68 2.53
N ASP A 27 -10.33 8.03 2.68
CA ASP A 27 -9.90 9.43 2.62
C ASP A 27 -10.33 10.07 1.28
N LYS A 28 -11.38 10.88 1.35
CA LYS A 28 -11.95 11.60 0.23
C LYS A 28 -11.33 12.98 0.02
N ARG A 29 -10.43 13.41 0.91
CA ARG A 29 -9.82 14.75 0.87
C ARG A 29 -9.19 15.06 -0.49
N PRO A 30 -8.36 14.20 -1.10
CA PRO A 30 -7.72 14.53 -2.37
C PRO A 30 -8.74 14.82 -3.49
N ILE A 31 -9.86 14.08 -3.53
CA ILE A 31 -10.94 14.33 -4.49
C ILE A 31 -11.65 15.64 -4.21
N VAL A 32 -12.02 15.87 -2.93
CA VAL A 32 -12.79 17.05 -2.53
C VAL A 32 -12.00 18.33 -2.73
N GLU A 33 -10.74 18.37 -2.31
CA GLU A 33 -9.84 19.51 -2.45
C GLU A 33 -9.61 19.82 -3.94
N ARG A 34 -9.23 18.82 -4.72
CA ARG A 34 -8.98 19.02 -6.15
C ARG A 34 -10.22 19.44 -6.94
N ALA A 35 -11.38 18.87 -6.62
CA ALA A 35 -12.64 19.28 -7.24
C ALA A 35 -12.99 20.76 -6.93
N ARG A 36 -12.73 21.20 -5.68
CA ARG A 36 -12.91 22.60 -5.28
C ARG A 36 -11.92 23.53 -5.95
N ASP A 37 -10.66 23.13 -6.11
CA ASP A 37 -9.64 23.92 -6.85
C ASP A 37 -10.05 24.12 -8.32
N LEU A 38 -10.73 23.15 -8.91
CA LEU A 38 -11.32 23.27 -10.25
C LEU A 38 -12.61 24.11 -10.27
N GLY A 39 -13.02 24.66 -9.13
CA GLY A 39 -14.22 25.48 -9.00
C GLY A 39 -15.53 24.68 -8.96
N TRP A 40 -15.47 23.35 -8.78
CA TRP A 40 -16.66 22.52 -8.74
C TRP A 40 -17.40 22.62 -7.40
N ARG A 41 -18.70 22.38 -7.43
CA ARG A 41 -19.53 22.25 -6.23
C ARG A 41 -19.53 20.77 -5.79
N VAL A 42 -18.98 20.50 -4.61
CA VAL A 42 -18.91 19.13 -4.08
C VAL A 42 -20.00 18.92 -3.03
N ILE A 43 -20.77 17.84 -3.19
CA ILE A 43 -21.77 17.36 -2.24
C ILE A 43 -21.35 15.99 -1.72
N ASP A 44 -21.09 15.90 -0.42
CA ASP A 44 -20.79 14.65 0.25
C ASP A 44 -22.08 13.93 0.65
N LEU A 45 -22.29 12.74 0.10
CA LEU A 45 -23.50 11.94 0.35
C LEU A 45 -23.54 11.38 1.78
N ALA A 46 -22.46 11.38 2.51
CA ALA A 46 -22.46 10.98 3.93
C ALA A 46 -23.43 11.83 4.78
N PHE A 47 -23.65 13.10 4.42
CA PHE A 47 -24.60 13.97 5.11
C PHE A 47 -26.06 13.62 4.83
N TYR A 48 -26.35 12.80 3.85
CA TYR A 48 -27.71 12.45 3.42
C TYR A 48 -28.19 11.09 3.95
N ARG A 49 -27.38 10.39 4.74
CA ARG A 49 -27.71 9.12 5.43
C ARG A 49 -28.32 8.06 4.51
N GLY A 50 -27.76 7.89 3.30
CA GLY A 50 -28.20 6.89 2.33
C GLY A 50 -29.33 7.36 1.39
N ASN A 51 -29.90 8.55 1.59
CA ASN A 51 -30.80 9.16 0.63
C ASN A 51 -30.01 9.97 -0.41
N LEU A 52 -30.56 10.12 -1.60
CA LEU A 52 -29.99 11.04 -2.58
C LEU A 52 -30.56 12.45 -2.41
N PRO A 53 -29.77 13.49 -2.67
CA PRO A 53 -30.27 14.86 -2.69
C PRO A 53 -31.45 15.01 -3.66
N SER A 54 -32.45 15.78 -3.24
CA SER A 54 -33.54 16.20 -4.12
C SER A 54 -33.04 17.24 -5.11
N GLY A 55 -33.49 17.17 -6.35
CA GLY A 55 -33.13 18.15 -7.39
C GLY A 55 -32.51 17.53 -8.63
N PRO A 56 -31.87 18.33 -9.50
CA PRO A 56 -31.30 17.85 -10.76
C PRO A 56 -30.15 16.88 -10.49
N ALA A 57 -29.92 15.98 -11.45
CA ALA A 57 -28.77 15.07 -11.40
C ALA A 57 -27.47 15.86 -11.37
N PRO A 58 -26.43 15.40 -10.63
CA PRO A 58 -25.11 15.99 -10.68
C PRO A 58 -24.45 15.74 -12.04
N HIS A 59 -23.42 16.51 -12.37
CA HIS A 59 -22.60 16.25 -13.56
C HIS A 59 -21.88 14.92 -13.45
N GLY A 60 -21.52 14.49 -12.22
CA GLY A 60 -20.92 13.20 -11.97
C GLY A 60 -20.86 12.85 -10.49
N ALA A 61 -20.49 11.60 -10.24
CA ALA A 61 -20.31 11.10 -8.87
C ALA A 61 -19.05 10.24 -8.75
N PHE A 62 -18.39 10.37 -7.60
CA PHE A 62 -17.29 9.50 -7.16
C PHE A 62 -17.81 8.57 -6.09
N VAL A 63 -17.65 7.27 -6.28
CA VAL A 63 -18.16 6.24 -5.36
C VAL A 63 -17.13 5.14 -5.15
N ASP A 64 -17.16 4.45 -3.97
CA ASP A 64 -16.33 3.29 -3.68
C ASP A 64 -17.14 2.03 -3.32
N THR A 65 -18.40 2.02 -3.69
CA THR A 65 -19.35 0.92 -3.47
C THR A 65 -19.36 -0.09 -4.62
N LEU A 66 -20.12 -1.18 -4.46
CA LEU A 66 -20.30 -2.19 -5.50
C LEU A 66 -21.02 -1.62 -6.72
N PRO A 67 -20.70 -2.13 -7.94
CA PRO A 67 -21.33 -1.64 -9.19
C PRO A 67 -22.84 -1.81 -9.23
N ASP A 68 -23.35 -2.88 -8.61
CA ASP A 68 -24.76 -3.25 -8.52
C ASP A 68 -25.47 -2.65 -7.28
N SER A 69 -24.80 -1.76 -6.56
CA SER A 69 -25.40 -1.11 -5.39
C SER A 69 -26.59 -0.21 -5.82
N PRO A 70 -27.62 -0.08 -4.97
CA PRO A 70 -28.75 0.82 -5.24
C PRO A 70 -28.31 2.25 -5.56
N LEU A 71 -27.26 2.74 -4.87
CA LEU A 71 -26.68 4.06 -5.12
C LEU A 71 -26.20 4.22 -6.58
N VAL A 72 -25.40 3.26 -7.07
CA VAL A 72 -24.87 3.31 -8.43
C VAL A 72 -26.00 3.21 -9.45
N THR A 73 -26.96 2.29 -9.23
CA THR A 73 -28.12 2.11 -10.09
C THR A 73 -28.93 3.41 -10.21
N ASP A 74 -29.20 4.07 -9.08
CA ASP A 74 -29.95 5.33 -9.06
C ASP A 74 -29.21 6.48 -9.76
N LEU A 75 -27.91 6.57 -9.57
CA LEU A 75 -27.07 7.58 -10.22
C LEU A 75 -27.05 7.39 -11.74
N LEU A 76 -26.88 6.16 -12.21
CA LEU A 76 -26.92 5.83 -13.64
C LEU A 76 -28.31 6.07 -14.26
N ALA A 77 -29.40 5.73 -13.56
CA ALA A 77 -30.76 5.99 -13.99
C ALA A 77 -31.05 7.50 -14.17
N ARG A 78 -30.36 8.36 -13.39
CA ARG A 78 -30.42 9.82 -13.53
C ARG A 78 -29.52 10.38 -14.63
N GLY A 79 -28.79 9.51 -15.37
CA GLY A 79 -27.84 9.93 -16.41
C GLY A 79 -26.54 10.52 -15.87
N CYS A 80 -26.22 10.30 -14.62
CA CYS A 80 -25.00 10.78 -13.98
C CYS A 80 -23.77 9.99 -14.45
N CYS A 81 -22.67 10.68 -14.74
CA CYS A 81 -21.38 10.01 -14.93
C CYS A 81 -20.88 9.48 -13.59
N VAL A 82 -20.72 8.18 -13.47
CA VAL A 82 -20.24 7.56 -12.23
C VAL A 82 -18.81 7.07 -12.43
N ILE A 83 -17.89 7.60 -11.63
CA ILE A 83 -16.51 7.13 -11.54
C ILE A 83 -16.33 6.41 -10.22
N ARG A 84 -16.02 5.13 -10.29
CA ARG A 84 -15.83 4.28 -9.14
C ARG A 84 -14.35 4.16 -8.80
N LEU A 85 -14.00 4.45 -7.55
CA LEU A 85 -12.68 4.17 -7.00
C LEU A 85 -12.75 2.81 -6.30
N GLY A 86 -12.45 1.74 -7.05
CA GLY A 86 -12.86 0.41 -6.67
C GLY A 86 -11.86 -0.40 -5.88
N ARG A 87 -12.41 -1.09 -4.88
CA ARG A 87 -11.79 -2.28 -4.31
C ARG A 87 -12.10 -3.53 -5.14
N PHE A 88 -13.12 -3.50 -5.98
CA PHE A 88 -13.67 -4.67 -6.65
C PHE A 88 -13.57 -4.52 -8.15
N GLU A 89 -12.99 -5.52 -8.81
CA GLU A 89 -13.13 -5.74 -10.23
C GLU A 89 -14.50 -6.40 -10.46
N HIS A 90 -15.53 -5.63 -10.61
CA HIS A 90 -16.72 -6.12 -11.24
C HIS A 90 -16.82 -5.48 -12.61
N ALA A 91 -16.33 -6.20 -13.57
CA ALA A 91 -16.55 -5.95 -14.97
C ALA A 91 -17.67 -6.86 -15.48
N ALA A 92 -18.85 -6.80 -14.87
CA ALA A 92 -19.92 -7.62 -15.37
C ALA A 92 -20.41 -7.15 -16.75
N ASP A 93 -20.26 -5.86 -17.08
CA ASP A 93 -20.82 -5.33 -18.32
C ASP A 93 -20.03 -4.20 -19.01
N GLY A 94 -18.89 -3.80 -18.46
CA GLY A 94 -18.06 -2.75 -19.07
C GLY A 94 -18.73 -1.37 -19.18
N THR A 95 -19.84 -1.13 -18.49
CA THR A 95 -20.59 0.11 -18.61
C THR A 95 -20.12 1.19 -17.64
N LEU A 96 -19.49 0.79 -16.53
CA LEU A 96 -19.07 1.68 -15.46
C LEU A 96 -17.56 1.97 -15.51
N THR A 97 -17.21 3.24 -15.42
CA THR A 97 -15.80 3.64 -15.26
C THR A 97 -15.30 3.28 -13.85
N SER A 98 -14.30 2.42 -13.77
CA SER A 98 -13.70 1.99 -12.51
C SER A 98 -12.21 2.24 -12.50
N ILE A 99 -11.69 2.86 -11.44
CA ILE A 99 -10.26 3.06 -11.23
C ILE A 99 -9.82 2.10 -10.13
N ILE A 100 -8.88 1.22 -10.45
CA ILE A 100 -8.55 0.06 -9.64
C ILE A 100 -7.05 0.02 -9.38
N PRO A 101 -6.60 -0.19 -8.12
CA PRO A 101 -5.18 -0.40 -7.87
C PRO A 101 -4.68 -1.71 -8.48
N GLY A 102 -3.49 -1.69 -9.08
CA GLY A 102 -2.84 -2.84 -9.70
C GLY A 102 -2.45 -3.91 -8.67
N ARG A 103 -3.30 -4.89 -8.46
CA ARG A 103 -3.14 -5.93 -7.42
C ARG A 103 -2.07 -6.94 -7.76
N ALA A 104 -2.00 -7.34 -9.03
CA ALA A 104 -0.94 -8.22 -9.51
C ALA A 104 0.44 -7.60 -9.27
N ASP A 105 0.59 -6.29 -9.55
CA ASP A 105 1.83 -5.56 -9.30
C ASP A 105 2.13 -5.46 -7.80
N ALA A 106 1.11 -5.26 -6.96
CA ALA A 106 1.27 -5.25 -5.52
C ALA A 106 1.72 -6.61 -4.96
N GLY A 107 1.14 -7.71 -5.46
CA GLY A 107 1.57 -9.06 -5.11
C GLY A 107 3.02 -9.34 -5.49
N ARG A 108 3.43 -8.89 -6.69
CA ARG A 108 4.82 -8.99 -7.16
C ARG A 108 5.77 -8.19 -6.26
N LEU A 109 5.46 -6.94 -5.97
CA LEU A 109 6.25 -6.08 -5.09
C LEU A 109 6.39 -6.67 -3.69
N ALA A 110 5.35 -7.26 -3.14
CA ALA A 110 5.38 -7.90 -1.83
C ALA A 110 6.32 -9.11 -1.80
N ALA A 111 6.27 -9.96 -2.84
CA ALA A 111 7.17 -11.12 -2.95
C ALA A 111 8.63 -10.69 -3.10
N GLU A 112 8.91 -9.73 -3.96
CA GLU A 112 10.25 -9.15 -4.14
C GLU A 112 10.76 -8.50 -2.85
N HIS A 113 9.89 -7.79 -2.11
CA HIS A 113 10.23 -7.19 -0.83
C HIS A 113 10.74 -8.21 0.20
N PHE A 114 10.08 -9.38 0.31
CA PHE A 114 10.52 -10.44 1.23
C PHE A 114 11.75 -11.19 0.72
N ALA A 115 11.84 -11.48 -0.58
CA ALA A 115 12.99 -12.12 -1.18
C ALA A 115 14.27 -11.27 -1.04
N ASP A 116 14.17 -9.96 -1.25
CA ASP A 116 15.28 -9.01 -1.03
C ASP A 116 15.75 -9.03 0.43
N ARG A 117 14.83 -9.29 1.37
CA ARG A 117 15.09 -9.46 2.80
C ARG A 117 15.49 -10.87 3.20
N LYS A 118 15.71 -11.76 2.22
CA LYS A 118 16.19 -13.14 2.41
C LYS A 118 15.24 -14.06 3.18
N PHE A 119 13.96 -13.74 3.20
CA PHE A 119 12.97 -14.68 3.73
C PHE A 119 12.90 -15.92 2.86
N GLN A 120 13.09 -17.10 3.46
CA GLN A 120 12.91 -18.39 2.82
C GLN A 120 11.44 -18.85 2.86
N HIS A 121 10.69 -18.38 3.87
CA HIS A 121 9.29 -18.69 4.05
C HIS A 121 8.46 -17.41 3.97
N VAL A 122 7.40 -17.46 3.20
CA VAL A 122 6.43 -16.36 3.10
C VAL A 122 5.01 -16.89 3.30
N GLY A 123 4.11 -16.04 3.78
CA GLY A 123 2.74 -16.42 4.07
C GLY A 123 1.72 -15.44 3.51
N PHE A 124 0.52 -15.94 3.19
CA PHE A 124 -0.64 -15.11 2.87
C PHE A 124 -1.83 -15.54 3.72
N VAL A 125 -2.50 -14.58 4.35
CA VAL A 125 -3.66 -14.83 5.23
C VAL A 125 -4.90 -14.22 4.61
N CYS A 126 -5.96 -15.02 4.43
CA CYS A 126 -7.22 -14.53 3.88
C CYS A 126 -8.45 -15.27 4.44
N TYR A 127 -9.63 -14.68 4.23
CA TYR A 127 -10.91 -15.32 4.53
C TYR A 127 -11.35 -16.24 3.38
N PRO A 128 -12.12 -17.32 3.66
CA PRO A 128 -12.62 -18.24 2.62
C PRO A 128 -13.46 -17.54 1.57
N THR A 129 -14.32 -16.61 1.99
CA THR A 129 -15.15 -15.78 1.11
C THR A 129 -14.36 -14.92 0.13
N LEU A 130 -13.06 -14.80 0.32
CA LEU A 130 -12.14 -14.08 -0.56
C LEU A 130 -11.40 -14.99 -1.53
N ILE A 131 -11.52 -16.33 -1.39
CA ILE A 131 -10.97 -17.29 -2.35
C ILE A 131 -11.82 -17.22 -3.63
N GLY A 132 -11.15 -17.11 -4.78
CA GLY A 132 -11.83 -16.90 -6.05
C GLY A 132 -12.43 -15.50 -6.21
N ASN A 133 -12.37 -14.66 -5.17
CA ASN A 133 -12.77 -13.27 -5.27
C ASN A 133 -11.81 -12.49 -6.18
N PRO A 134 -12.30 -11.84 -7.24
CA PRO A 134 -11.45 -11.07 -8.18
C PRO A 134 -10.61 -9.99 -7.51
N TYR A 135 -10.98 -9.61 -6.29
CA TYR A 135 -10.24 -8.62 -5.50
C TYR A 135 -8.98 -9.20 -4.84
N VAL A 136 -9.04 -10.40 -4.27
CA VAL A 136 -7.94 -10.96 -3.46
C VAL A 136 -7.12 -11.98 -4.23
N SER A 137 -7.77 -12.74 -5.13
CA SER A 137 -7.08 -13.79 -5.89
C SER A 137 -5.87 -13.27 -6.68
N PRO A 138 -5.96 -12.18 -7.46
CA PRO A 138 -4.79 -11.68 -8.19
C PRO A 138 -3.65 -11.25 -7.26
N LEU A 139 -3.98 -10.69 -6.10
CA LEU A 139 -3.00 -10.28 -5.09
C LEU A 139 -2.25 -11.49 -4.51
N ARG A 140 -3.00 -12.49 -4.04
CA ARG A 140 -2.47 -13.73 -3.44
C ARG A 140 -1.73 -14.57 -4.46
N ASP A 141 -2.35 -14.83 -5.60
CA ASP A 141 -1.84 -15.81 -6.56
C ASP A 141 -0.55 -15.32 -7.19
N VAL A 142 -0.46 -14.04 -7.54
CA VAL A 142 0.78 -13.43 -8.04
C VAL A 142 1.84 -13.36 -6.95
N PHE A 143 1.47 -13.01 -5.70
CA PHE A 143 2.40 -13.04 -4.58
C PHE A 143 3.01 -14.42 -4.38
N CYS A 144 2.19 -15.46 -4.27
CA CYS A 144 2.65 -16.82 -4.04
C CYS A 144 3.46 -17.38 -5.22
N ALA A 145 3.03 -17.13 -6.46
CA ALA A 145 3.76 -17.55 -7.66
C ALA A 145 5.14 -16.88 -7.72
N ARG A 146 5.17 -15.54 -7.56
CA ARG A 146 6.42 -14.77 -7.62
C ARG A 146 7.39 -15.14 -6.50
N ALA A 147 6.88 -15.38 -5.29
CA ALA A 147 7.69 -15.82 -4.17
C ALA A 147 8.38 -17.16 -4.47
N ARG A 148 7.66 -18.13 -5.06
CA ARG A 148 8.25 -19.43 -5.47
C ARG A 148 9.30 -19.26 -6.57
N GLU A 149 9.07 -18.40 -7.57
CA GLU A 149 10.06 -18.07 -8.59
C GLU A 149 11.36 -17.51 -7.99
N LEU A 150 11.25 -16.77 -6.88
CA LEU A 150 12.37 -16.18 -6.15
C LEU A 150 13.00 -17.14 -5.12
N GLY A 151 12.53 -18.40 -5.08
CA GLY A 151 13.06 -19.45 -4.21
C GLY A 151 12.49 -19.48 -2.80
N CYS A 152 11.39 -18.76 -2.55
CA CYS A 152 10.71 -18.79 -1.25
C CYS A 152 9.65 -19.92 -1.21
N GLU A 153 9.49 -20.54 -0.05
CA GLU A 153 8.38 -21.44 0.23
C GLU A 153 7.14 -20.63 0.66
N ALA A 154 6.04 -20.79 -0.09
CA ALA A 154 4.81 -20.03 0.14
C ALA A 154 3.78 -20.82 0.93
N HIS A 155 3.39 -20.31 2.08
CA HIS A 155 2.36 -20.81 2.98
C HIS A 155 1.07 -19.98 2.86
N SER A 156 -0.07 -20.56 3.23
CA SER A 156 -1.33 -19.80 3.26
C SER A 156 -2.17 -20.23 4.44
N LEU A 157 -2.77 -19.27 5.12
CA LEU A 157 -3.86 -19.50 6.03
C LEU A 157 -5.15 -19.01 5.39
N VAL A 158 -6.07 -19.93 5.22
CA VAL A 158 -7.46 -19.63 4.92
C VAL A 158 -8.26 -19.94 6.17
N PHE A 159 -8.91 -18.94 6.74
CA PHE A 159 -9.75 -19.17 7.92
C PHE A 159 -10.87 -20.16 7.57
N GLU A 160 -11.26 -21.00 8.52
CA GLU A 160 -12.43 -21.87 8.35
C GLU A 160 -13.68 -21.03 8.13
N ASP A 161 -14.57 -21.52 7.24
CA ASP A 161 -15.85 -20.85 6.99
C ASP A 161 -16.70 -20.94 8.26
N LEU A 162 -16.95 -19.78 8.85
CA LEU A 162 -17.99 -19.66 9.87
C LEU A 162 -19.29 -19.40 9.08
N ASP A 163 -20.32 -20.21 9.30
CA ASP A 163 -21.62 -20.09 8.62
C ASP A 163 -22.13 -18.64 8.72
N PRO A 164 -22.29 -17.89 7.60
CA PRO A 164 -22.70 -16.50 7.63
C PRO A 164 -24.04 -16.27 8.34
N ARG A 165 -24.87 -17.31 8.44
CA ARG A 165 -26.14 -17.26 9.17
C ARG A 165 -25.95 -17.37 10.67
N LYS A 166 -24.93 -18.11 11.13
CA LYS A 166 -24.52 -18.18 12.53
C LYS A 166 -23.68 -16.98 12.94
N ASP A 167 -22.89 -16.42 12.02
CA ASP A 167 -22.11 -15.19 12.25
C ASP A 167 -22.98 -13.96 12.55
N ALA A 168 -24.22 -13.92 12.07
CA ALA A 168 -25.17 -12.85 12.38
C ALA A 168 -25.77 -12.97 13.81
N GLU A 169 -25.82 -14.18 14.34
CA GLU A 169 -26.34 -14.48 15.69
C GLU A 169 -25.21 -14.62 16.74
N MET A 170 -24.01 -15.05 16.32
CA MET A 170 -22.83 -15.02 17.18
C MET A 170 -22.35 -13.58 17.37
N LEU A 171 -22.22 -13.18 18.62
CA LEU A 171 -21.60 -11.91 18.99
C LEU A 171 -20.28 -11.77 18.20
N ALA A 172 -20.07 -10.62 17.58
CA ALA A 172 -18.86 -10.34 16.78
C ALA A 172 -17.55 -10.65 17.55
N SER A 173 -17.60 -10.70 18.88
CA SER A 173 -16.53 -11.10 19.78
C SER A 173 -16.15 -12.58 19.67
N GLU A 174 -17.12 -13.51 19.55
CA GLU A 174 -16.82 -14.95 19.49
C GLU A 174 -16.18 -15.35 18.17
N THR A 175 -16.71 -14.84 17.07
CA THR A 175 -16.10 -14.99 15.73
C THR A 175 -14.68 -14.44 15.71
N HIS A 176 -14.45 -13.32 16.39
CA HIS A 176 -13.12 -12.74 16.50
C HIS A 176 -12.17 -13.66 17.27
N LEU A 177 -12.59 -14.21 18.41
CA LEU A 177 -11.78 -15.10 19.23
C LEU A 177 -11.43 -16.41 18.51
N LEU A 178 -12.38 -17.02 17.78
CA LEU A 178 -12.13 -18.23 17.00
C LEU A 178 -11.09 -18.00 15.89
N ARG A 179 -11.20 -16.89 15.17
CA ARG A 179 -10.24 -16.50 14.13
C ARG A 179 -8.86 -16.20 14.72
N GLN A 180 -8.81 -15.60 15.89
CA GLN A 180 -7.58 -15.34 16.60
C GLN A 180 -6.89 -16.65 17.00
N ALA A 181 -7.64 -17.64 17.51
CA ALA A 181 -7.12 -18.95 17.84
C ALA A 181 -6.61 -19.74 16.61
N GLN A 182 -7.29 -19.64 15.47
CA GLN A 182 -6.82 -20.24 14.23
C GLN A 182 -5.51 -19.60 13.75
N LEU A 183 -5.42 -18.28 13.84
CA LEU A 183 -4.23 -17.50 13.48
C LEU A 183 -3.05 -17.85 14.38
N ALA A 184 -3.26 -17.92 15.69
CA ALA A 184 -2.24 -18.32 16.66
C ALA A 184 -1.69 -19.73 16.37
N ARG A 185 -2.57 -20.72 16.17
CA ARG A 185 -2.16 -22.09 15.81
C ARG A 185 -1.36 -22.13 14.49
N TRP A 186 -1.79 -21.39 13.49
CA TRP A 186 -1.06 -21.32 12.22
C TRP A 186 0.30 -20.66 12.40
N LEU A 187 0.36 -19.54 13.11
CA LEU A 187 1.64 -18.88 13.42
C LEU A 187 2.60 -19.81 14.15
N GLN A 188 2.14 -20.68 15.04
CA GLN A 188 3.00 -21.67 15.69
C GLN A 188 3.47 -22.78 14.75
N SER A 189 2.67 -23.16 13.75
CA SER A 189 2.94 -24.29 12.86
C SER A 189 3.88 -23.97 11.71
N VAL A 190 3.96 -22.72 11.25
CA VAL A 190 4.79 -22.35 10.09
C VAL A 190 6.25 -22.10 10.49
N PRO A 191 7.20 -22.41 9.59
CA PRO A 191 8.63 -22.14 9.85
C PRO A 191 8.92 -20.67 10.10
N LYS A 192 9.98 -20.40 10.86
CA LYS A 192 10.48 -19.04 11.17
C LYS A 192 11.91 -18.88 10.67
N PRO A 193 12.33 -17.68 10.26
CA PRO A 193 11.51 -16.47 10.11
C PRO A 193 10.56 -16.55 8.90
N ILE A 194 9.36 -15.95 9.03
CA ILE A 194 8.35 -15.89 7.97
C ILE A 194 7.97 -14.44 7.66
N GLY A 195 7.85 -14.11 6.36
CA GLY A 195 7.30 -12.85 5.90
C GLY A 195 5.84 -13.00 5.49
N ILE A 196 4.90 -12.32 6.14
CA ILE A 196 3.47 -12.46 5.89
C ILE A 196 2.93 -11.23 5.18
N PHE A 197 2.37 -11.44 3.99
CA PHE A 197 1.63 -10.44 3.22
C PHE A 197 0.13 -10.63 3.41
N THR A 198 -0.62 -9.54 3.43
CA THR A 198 -2.06 -9.58 3.67
C THR A 198 -2.81 -8.73 2.65
N PHE A 199 -4.12 -8.96 2.54
CA PHE A 199 -5.00 -8.20 1.65
C PHE A 199 -5.43 -6.83 2.20
N SER A 200 -5.04 -6.46 3.43
CA SER A 200 -5.30 -5.14 4.03
C SER A 200 -4.39 -4.84 5.21
N ASP A 201 -4.17 -3.56 5.51
CA ASP A 201 -3.39 -3.10 6.66
C ASP A 201 -4.06 -3.54 7.99
N ASN A 202 -5.39 -3.55 8.06
CA ASN A 202 -6.13 -4.04 9.23
C ASN A 202 -5.85 -5.52 9.54
N MET A 203 -5.74 -6.36 8.50
CA MET A 203 -5.39 -7.77 8.69
C MET A 203 -3.95 -7.90 9.20
N ALA A 204 -3.01 -7.11 8.68
CA ALA A 204 -1.65 -7.09 9.19
C ALA A 204 -1.60 -6.71 10.68
N GLY A 205 -2.41 -5.71 11.10
CA GLY A 205 -2.55 -5.33 12.51
C GLY A 205 -3.10 -6.46 13.40
N ARG A 206 -4.07 -7.23 12.91
CA ARG A 206 -4.60 -8.41 13.64
C ARG A 206 -3.56 -9.52 13.78
N ILE A 207 -2.77 -9.75 12.73
CA ILE A 207 -1.67 -10.72 12.80
C ILE A 207 -0.59 -10.24 13.77
N ALA A 208 -0.32 -8.94 13.83
CA ALA A 208 0.62 -8.38 14.79
C ALA A 208 0.17 -8.66 16.24
N ILE A 209 -1.12 -8.45 16.56
CA ILE A 209 -1.67 -8.77 17.88
C ILE A 209 -1.47 -10.26 18.18
N ALA A 210 -1.90 -11.15 17.26
CA ALA A 210 -1.77 -12.59 17.48
C ALA A 210 -0.32 -13.05 17.65
N ALA A 211 0.62 -12.48 16.90
CA ALA A 211 2.03 -12.80 17.04
C ALA A 211 2.59 -12.36 18.41
N LEU A 212 2.22 -11.17 18.86
CA LEU A 212 2.63 -10.67 20.18
C LEU A 212 2.02 -11.47 21.33
N ASP A 213 0.75 -11.88 21.22
CA ASP A 213 0.08 -12.73 22.21
C ASP A 213 0.77 -14.11 22.33
N GLU A 214 1.34 -14.61 21.23
CA GLU A 214 2.14 -15.84 21.17
C GLU A 214 3.63 -15.62 21.49
N ALA A 215 4.02 -14.46 22.00
CA ALA A 215 5.40 -14.06 22.31
C ALA A 215 6.37 -14.19 21.12
N LEU A 216 5.85 -14.03 19.89
CA LEU A 216 6.68 -14.02 18.68
C LEU A 216 7.24 -12.62 18.42
N GLU A 217 8.53 -12.55 18.10
CA GLU A 217 9.21 -11.28 17.82
C GLU A 217 8.88 -10.76 16.41
N ILE A 218 8.33 -9.55 16.34
CA ILE A 218 8.14 -8.80 15.09
C ILE A 218 9.28 -7.77 15.01
N PRO A 219 10.00 -7.68 13.90
CA PRO A 219 9.92 -8.44 12.66
C PRO A 219 10.80 -9.70 12.59
N LYS A 220 11.55 -10.08 13.64
CA LYS A 220 12.58 -11.12 13.56
C LYS A 220 12.03 -12.51 13.20
N GLN A 221 10.96 -12.93 13.86
CA GLN A 221 10.32 -14.22 13.61
C GLN A 221 9.16 -14.12 12.64
N VAL A 222 8.40 -13.03 12.74
CA VAL A 222 7.22 -12.75 11.90
C VAL A 222 7.32 -11.33 11.35
N ALA A 223 7.66 -11.18 10.09
CA ALA A 223 7.60 -9.89 9.43
C ALA A 223 6.24 -9.69 8.75
N LEU A 224 5.68 -8.48 8.83
CA LEU A 224 4.32 -8.20 8.39
C LEU A 224 4.28 -7.09 7.34
N LEU A 225 3.64 -7.37 6.22
CA LEU A 225 3.42 -6.41 5.15
C LEU A 225 1.92 -6.28 4.87
N GLY A 226 1.37 -5.09 5.06
CA GLY A 226 -0.01 -4.75 4.74
C GLY A 226 -0.22 -4.42 3.27
N TYR A 227 -1.47 -4.18 2.90
CA TYR A 227 -1.90 -3.72 1.59
C TYR A 227 -2.91 -2.59 1.73
N GLY A 228 -2.61 -1.48 1.11
CA GLY A 228 -3.39 -0.24 1.17
C GLY A 228 -2.52 0.97 1.43
N GLY A 229 -1.66 0.88 2.43
CA GLY A 229 -0.77 1.96 2.84
C GLY A 229 -1.50 3.05 3.64
N ASP A 230 -2.67 2.73 4.23
CA ASP A 230 -3.39 3.67 5.09
C ASP A 230 -2.53 4.04 6.30
N ARG A 231 -2.08 5.30 6.31
CA ARG A 231 -1.16 5.79 7.33
C ARG A 231 -1.73 5.68 8.74
N ALA A 232 -3.01 5.99 8.93
CA ALA A 232 -3.63 5.96 10.25
C ALA A 232 -3.63 4.53 10.80
N THR A 233 -4.07 3.56 10.01
CA THR A 233 -4.06 2.14 10.37
C THR A 233 -2.63 1.65 10.63
N CYS A 234 -1.68 1.98 9.74
CA CYS A 234 -0.30 1.50 9.87
C CYS A 234 0.43 2.03 11.12
N VAL A 235 0.15 3.25 11.56
CA VAL A 235 0.81 3.84 12.75
C VAL A 235 0.08 3.57 14.05
N SER A 236 -1.21 3.20 14.01
CA SER A 236 -2.00 2.84 15.20
C SER A 236 -1.94 1.36 15.55
N ALA A 237 -1.34 0.52 14.72
CA ALA A 237 -1.12 -0.88 15.00
C ALA A 237 -0.11 -1.08 16.14
N PRO A 238 -0.09 -2.27 16.81
CA PRO A 238 0.84 -2.54 17.93
C PRO A 238 2.31 -2.37 17.58
N VAL A 239 2.66 -2.53 16.29
CA VAL A 239 3.97 -2.23 15.71
C VAL A 239 3.75 -1.37 14.46
N LEU A 240 4.70 -0.50 14.11
CA LEU A 240 4.58 0.33 12.90
C LEU A 240 4.58 -0.57 11.65
N LEU A 241 3.43 -0.68 10.98
CA LEU A 241 3.24 -1.60 9.85
C LEU A 241 3.83 -1.06 8.56
N SER A 242 4.67 -1.86 7.93
CA SER A 242 5.03 -1.72 6.51
C SER A 242 3.85 -2.11 5.64
N ALA A 243 3.71 -1.47 4.49
CA ALA A 243 2.61 -1.76 3.59
C ALA A 243 2.98 -1.51 2.13
N VAL A 244 2.36 -2.25 1.22
CA VAL A 244 2.30 -1.88 -0.19
C VAL A 244 1.34 -0.70 -0.32
N ASP A 245 1.85 0.46 -0.71
CA ASP A 245 1.07 1.67 -0.95
C ASP A 245 0.39 1.57 -2.31
N VAL A 246 -0.93 1.53 -2.30
CA VAL A 246 -1.75 1.44 -3.52
C VAL A 246 -1.80 2.76 -4.32
N GLY A 247 -1.16 3.81 -3.85
CA GLY A 247 -1.14 5.11 -4.52
C GLY A 247 -2.51 5.79 -4.50
N HIS A 248 -3.14 5.88 -3.33
CA HIS A 248 -4.49 6.45 -3.21
C HIS A 248 -4.63 7.86 -3.82
N GLU A 249 -3.65 8.73 -3.62
CA GLU A 249 -3.64 10.07 -4.22
C GLU A 249 -3.67 9.99 -5.75
N ARG A 250 -2.85 9.12 -6.34
CA ARG A 250 -2.81 8.91 -7.78
C ARG A 250 -4.12 8.33 -8.34
N LEU A 251 -4.77 7.43 -7.60
CA LEU A 251 -6.12 6.95 -7.94
C LEU A 251 -7.11 8.12 -8.00
N CYS A 252 -7.05 9.02 -7.00
CA CYS A 252 -7.89 10.23 -6.96
C CYS A 252 -7.57 11.20 -8.11
N GLU A 253 -6.30 11.42 -8.46
CA GLU A 253 -5.89 12.26 -9.59
C GLU A 253 -6.44 11.73 -10.93
N VAL A 254 -6.34 10.41 -11.15
CA VAL A 254 -6.92 9.79 -12.35
C VAL A 254 -8.43 9.97 -12.38
N ALA A 255 -9.12 9.80 -11.24
CA ALA A 255 -10.54 9.99 -11.12
C ALA A 255 -10.98 11.43 -11.47
N ILE A 256 -10.30 12.42 -10.88
CA ILE A 256 -10.57 13.83 -11.14
C ILE A 256 -10.33 14.18 -12.61
N ARG A 257 -9.26 13.70 -13.22
CA ARG A 257 -8.97 13.94 -14.64
C ARG A 257 -10.07 13.37 -15.53
N LEU A 258 -10.51 12.14 -15.29
CA LEU A 258 -11.59 11.54 -16.07
C LEU A 258 -12.91 12.29 -15.90
N MET A 259 -13.22 12.74 -14.68
CA MET A 259 -14.41 13.57 -14.44
C MET A 259 -14.30 14.94 -15.14
N GLN A 260 -13.12 15.54 -15.14
CA GLN A 260 -12.87 16.80 -15.84
C GLN A 260 -13.04 16.64 -17.35
N ASP A 261 -12.55 15.54 -17.92
CA ASP A 261 -12.76 15.21 -19.33
C ASP A 261 -14.26 15.08 -19.65
N HIS A 262 -15.04 14.41 -18.76
CA HIS A 262 -16.48 14.30 -18.89
C HIS A 262 -17.18 15.67 -18.83
N VAL A 263 -16.86 16.50 -17.83
CA VAL A 263 -17.43 17.85 -17.70
C VAL A 263 -17.12 18.72 -18.91
N ASN A 264 -15.97 18.51 -19.54
CA ASN A 264 -15.55 19.18 -20.78
C ASN A 264 -16.16 18.54 -22.05
N GLY A 265 -17.09 17.60 -21.92
CA GLY A 265 -17.78 16.94 -23.05
C GLY A 265 -16.97 15.86 -23.75
N LYS A 266 -15.84 15.42 -23.19
CA LYS A 266 -15.06 14.31 -23.72
C LYS A 266 -15.64 12.98 -23.28
N ALA A 267 -15.41 11.94 -24.08
CA ALA A 267 -15.78 10.58 -23.70
C ALA A 267 -14.88 10.08 -22.56
N VAL A 268 -15.51 9.47 -21.56
CA VAL A 268 -14.80 8.76 -20.47
C VAL A 268 -14.77 7.27 -20.81
N PRO A 269 -13.63 6.60 -20.68
CA PRO A 269 -13.53 5.18 -20.98
C PRO A 269 -14.44 4.37 -20.02
N SER A 270 -15.19 3.43 -20.56
CA SER A 270 -15.91 2.44 -19.77
C SER A 270 -14.97 1.29 -19.40
N GLY A 271 -15.21 0.66 -18.25
CA GLY A 271 -14.42 -0.45 -17.76
C GLY A 271 -13.35 -0.05 -16.74
N ALA A 272 -12.36 -0.94 -16.54
CA ALA A 272 -11.34 -0.79 -15.52
C ALA A 272 -10.10 -0.04 -16.03
N THR A 273 -9.69 0.98 -15.30
CA THR A 273 -8.37 1.63 -15.42
C THR A 273 -7.51 1.21 -14.24
N TYR A 274 -6.41 0.51 -14.52
CA TYR A 274 -5.50 0.04 -13.48
C TYR A 274 -4.43 1.09 -13.18
N VAL A 275 -4.25 1.38 -11.90
CA VAL A 275 -3.19 2.28 -11.40
C VAL A 275 -2.17 1.45 -10.64
N PRO A 276 -0.90 1.42 -11.06
CA PRO A 276 0.12 0.67 -10.36
C PRO A 276 0.34 1.21 -8.94
N PRO A 277 0.73 0.35 -7.98
CA PRO A 277 1.07 0.78 -6.63
C PRO A 277 2.28 1.71 -6.63
N SER A 278 2.37 2.61 -5.65
CA SER A 278 3.48 3.56 -5.48
C SER A 278 4.78 2.89 -4.99
N GLY A 279 4.69 1.66 -4.48
CA GLY A 279 5.82 0.90 -3.93
C GLY A 279 5.53 0.37 -2.52
N VAL A 280 6.58 -0.06 -1.83
CA VAL A 280 6.50 -0.51 -0.43
C VAL A 280 6.96 0.62 0.49
N VAL A 281 6.12 0.99 1.45
CA VAL A 281 6.48 1.87 2.56
C VAL A 281 6.99 1.01 3.70
N ILE A 282 8.30 1.06 3.93
CA ILE A 282 8.97 0.26 4.94
C ILE A 282 8.83 0.95 6.30
N ARG A 283 8.41 0.17 7.31
CA ARG A 283 8.37 0.55 8.72
C ARG A 283 8.89 -0.62 9.55
N GLU A 284 8.73 -0.55 10.86
CA GLU A 284 9.23 -1.53 11.82
C GLU A 284 8.90 -2.99 11.47
N SER A 285 7.67 -3.28 11.04
CA SER A 285 7.18 -4.67 10.87
C SER A 285 7.86 -5.49 9.76
N THR A 286 8.64 -4.87 8.87
CA THR A 286 9.51 -5.58 7.90
C THR A 286 10.93 -5.05 7.89
N ASP A 287 11.33 -4.27 8.90
CA ASP A 287 12.65 -3.67 8.97
C ASP A 287 13.69 -4.67 9.51
N VAL A 288 13.86 -5.76 8.78
CA VAL A 288 14.71 -6.90 9.12
C VAL A 288 15.29 -7.55 7.88
N LEU A 289 16.44 -8.22 8.03
CA LEU A 289 16.88 -9.25 7.11
C LEU A 289 16.73 -10.60 7.81
N ALA A 290 16.08 -11.53 7.15
CA ALA A 290 15.89 -12.87 7.69
C ALA A 290 17.23 -13.61 7.70
N SER A 291 17.69 -13.98 8.88
CA SER A 291 18.93 -14.72 9.08
C SER A 291 18.73 -15.79 10.14
N THR A 292 19.23 -16.98 9.86
CA THR A 292 19.25 -18.10 10.81
C THR A 292 20.47 -18.06 11.73
N ASP A 293 21.46 -17.22 11.43
CA ASP A 293 22.65 -17.02 12.28
C ASP A 293 22.40 -15.85 13.24
N PRO A 294 22.37 -16.10 14.57
CA PRO A 294 22.09 -15.04 15.56
C PRO A 294 23.08 -13.87 15.47
N ALA A 295 24.37 -14.14 15.21
CA ALA A 295 25.38 -13.08 15.12
C ALA A 295 25.13 -12.18 13.90
N VAL A 296 24.67 -12.74 12.77
CA VAL A 296 24.30 -11.98 11.58
C VAL A 296 23.04 -11.15 11.84
N ALA A 297 22.01 -11.75 12.47
CA ALA A 297 20.78 -11.05 12.83
C ALA A 297 21.06 -9.88 13.79
N ASP A 298 21.88 -10.10 14.81
CA ASP A 298 22.28 -9.07 15.78
C ASP A 298 23.13 -7.98 15.14
N ALA A 299 24.04 -8.32 14.22
CA ALA A 299 24.84 -7.35 13.47
C ALA A 299 23.94 -6.44 12.60
N ILE A 300 22.95 -7.01 11.93
CA ILE A 300 21.99 -6.26 11.14
C ILE A 300 21.20 -5.29 12.03
N ARG A 301 20.68 -5.77 13.15
CA ARG A 301 19.95 -4.94 14.12
C ARG A 301 20.84 -3.80 14.62
N TYR A 302 22.04 -4.10 15.07
CA TYR A 302 22.97 -3.08 15.55
C TYR A 302 23.27 -2.00 14.50
N MET A 303 23.50 -2.40 13.25
CA MET A 303 23.72 -1.45 12.15
C MET A 303 22.49 -0.55 11.91
N TRP A 304 21.28 -1.08 12.06
CA TRP A 304 20.05 -0.33 11.79
C TRP A 304 19.69 0.62 12.93
N ASP A 305 19.91 0.21 14.18
CA ASP A 305 19.73 1.06 15.36
C ASP A 305 20.73 2.22 15.37
N HIS A 306 21.89 2.03 14.72
CA HIS A 306 22.97 3.03 14.63
C HIS A 306 23.21 3.53 13.21
N LEU A 307 22.16 3.59 12.38
CA LEU A 307 22.26 3.86 10.94
C LEU A 307 22.97 5.18 10.61
N THR A 308 22.81 6.21 11.46
CA THR A 308 23.40 7.54 11.29
C THR A 308 24.84 7.64 11.84
N ALA A 309 25.25 6.66 12.64
CA ALA A 309 26.59 6.65 13.22
C ALA A 309 27.67 6.32 12.17
N ASP A 310 28.88 6.75 12.43
CA ASP A 310 30.04 6.41 11.60
C ASP A 310 30.55 5.02 11.95
N LEU A 311 29.79 4.00 11.52
CA LEU A 311 30.05 2.59 11.81
C LEU A 311 31.13 2.02 10.89
N SER A 312 32.12 1.39 11.50
CA SER A 312 33.05 0.46 10.83
C SER A 312 32.58 -0.99 11.00
N VAL A 313 33.13 -1.89 10.20
CA VAL A 313 32.88 -3.35 10.35
C VAL A 313 33.38 -3.87 11.70
N ASP A 314 34.47 -3.27 12.22
CA ASP A 314 35.02 -3.64 13.53
C ASP A 314 34.08 -3.27 14.68
N ASP A 315 33.42 -2.10 14.59
CA ASP A 315 32.40 -1.68 15.57
C ASP A 315 31.22 -2.66 15.60
N VAL A 316 30.74 -3.06 14.43
CA VAL A 316 29.66 -4.06 14.32
C VAL A 316 30.11 -5.41 14.89
N ALA A 317 31.29 -5.87 14.56
CA ALA A 317 31.82 -7.14 15.06
C ALA A 317 32.00 -7.14 16.59
N ALA A 318 32.49 -6.03 17.15
CA ALA A 318 32.61 -5.83 18.58
C ALA A 318 31.24 -5.85 19.29
N ALA A 319 30.23 -5.14 18.73
CA ALA A 319 28.90 -5.06 19.30
C ALA A 319 28.22 -6.44 19.42
N VAL A 320 28.48 -7.34 18.46
CA VAL A 320 27.89 -8.70 18.46
C VAL A 320 28.85 -9.76 19.05
N SER A 321 29.95 -9.34 19.69
CA SER A 321 30.93 -10.22 20.31
C SER A 321 31.42 -11.35 19.39
N THR A 322 31.54 -11.06 18.08
CA THR A 322 31.94 -12.04 17.06
C THR A 322 33.18 -11.56 16.32
N PRO A 323 34.25 -12.40 16.18
CA PRO A 323 35.42 -12.01 15.42
C PRO A 323 35.07 -11.56 13.99
N ARG A 324 35.61 -10.42 13.55
CA ARG A 324 35.32 -9.78 12.27
C ARG A 324 35.29 -10.76 11.09
N ARG A 325 36.38 -11.57 10.93
CA ARG A 325 36.46 -12.53 9.81
C ARG A 325 35.34 -13.60 9.83
N LYS A 326 34.93 -14.01 11.05
CA LYS A 326 33.84 -14.98 11.23
C LYS A 326 32.53 -14.32 10.84
N LEU A 327 32.28 -13.11 11.32
CA LEU A 327 31.08 -12.35 11.01
C LEU A 327 30.97 -12.04 9.52
N GLU A 328 32.05 -11.55 8.88
CA GLU A 328 32.05 -11.26 7.42
C GLU A 328 31.74 -12.50 6.59
N ARG A 329 32.28 -13.68 6.94
CA ARG A 329 31.97 -14.94 6.24
C ARG A 329 30.51 -15.35 6.42
N ALA A 330 30.01 -15.33 7.66
CA ALA A 330 28.62 -15.68 7.96
C ALA A 330 27.67 -14.70 7.28
N PHE A 331 27.97 -13.40 7.33
CA PHE A 331 27.19 -12.36 6.72
C PHE A 331 27.12 -12.53 5.20
N HIS A 332 28.28 -12.78 4.54
CA HIS A 332 28.31 -13.01 3.11
C HIS A 332 27.60 -14.32 2.70
N ALA A 333 27.73 -15.38 3.48
CA ALA A 333 27.06 -16.64 3.21
C ALA A 333 25.53 -16.54 3.30
N GLN A 334 25.01 -15.77 4.25
CA GLN A 334 23.56 -15.65 4.46
C GLN A 334 22.94 -14.51 3.67
N ILE A 335 23.62 -13.37 3.58
CA ILE A 335 23.07 -12.15 2.97
C ILE A 335 23.49 -12.02 1.51
N GLY A 336 24.59 -12.65 1.10
CA GLY A 336 25.11 -12.63 -0.27
C GLY A 336 25.98 -11.42 -0.59
N HIS A 337 26.17 -10.49 0.37
CA HIS A 337 27.06 -9.33 0.25
C HIS A 337 27.65 -8.93 1.60
N GLY A 338 28.59 -8.00 1.61
CA GLY A 338 29.30 -7.61 2.84
C GLY A 338 28.53 -6.61 3.71
N ILE A 339 28.94 -6.49 4.97
CA ILE A 339 28.36 -5.63 6.00
C ILE A 339 28.25 -4.16 5.56
N ASN A 340 29.32 -3.59 4.98
CA ASN A 340 29.28 -2.22 4.45
C ASN A 340 28.26 -2.03 3.31
N ALA A 341 28.12 -3.02 2.45
CA ALA A 341 27.16 -2.95 1.35
C ALA A 341 25.71 -2.92 1.89
N GLU A 342 25.43 -3.68 2.94
CA GLU A 342 24.15 -3.69 3.61
C GLU A 342 23.86 -2.35 4.30
N LEU A 343 24.83 -1.80 5.03
CA LEU A 343 24.68 -0.50 5.68
C LEU A 343 24.37 0.61 4.64
N GLN A 344 25.09 0.61 3.51
CA GLN A 344 24.82 1.56 2.42
C GLN A 344 23.45 1.35 1.81
N ARG A 345 23.03 0.09 1.59
CA ARG A 345 21.69 -0.26 1.07
C ARG A 345 20.61 0.34 1.95
N ARG A 346 20.69 0.12 3.25
CA ARG A 346 19.72 0.61 4.23
C ARG A 346 19.68 2.14 4.33
N ARG A 347 20.85 2.80 4.29
CA ARG A 347 20.93 4.27 4.23
C ARG A 347 20.26 4.85 3.00
N LEU A 348 20.41 4.20 1.84
CA LEU A 348 19.76 4.61 0.61
C LEU A 348 18.24 4.38 0.64
N GLU A 349 17.76 3.30 1.25
CA GLU A 349 16.32 3.07 1.44
C GLU A 349 15.70 4.17 2.32
N ARG A 350 16.36 4.50 3.43
CA ARG A 350 15.92 5.61 4.30
C ARG A 350 15.97 6.96 3.58
N CYS A 351 16.97 7.17 2.73
CA CYS A 351 17.03 8.37 1.86
C CYS A 351 15.82 8.44 0.93
N CYS A 352 15.45 7.35 0.27
CA CYS A 352 14.26 7.29 -0.59
C CYS A 352 12.98 7.63 0.18
N GLU A 353 12.85 7.15 1.41
CA GLU A 353 11.72 7.48 2.27
C GLU A 353 11.67 8.98 2.57
N LEU A 354 12.78 9.59 3.02
CA LEU A 354 12.84 11.02 3.31
C LEU A 354 12.60 11.87 2.06
N LEU A 355 13.12 11.46 0.90
CA LEU A 355 12.88 12.14 -0.37
C LEU A 355 11.38 12.15 -0.74
N ARG A 356 10.65 11.08 -0.41
CA ARG A 356 9.20 10.98 -0.65
C ARG A 356 8.36 11.68 0.41
N THR A 357 8.82 11.71 1.68
CA THR A 357 8.00 12.12 2.83
C THR A 357 8.31 13.52 3.34
N THR A 358 9.38 14.16 2.90
CA THR A 358 9.80 15.48 3.41
C THR A 358 10.21 16.45 2.31
N THR A 359 10.25 17.73 2.65
CA THR A 359 10.80 18.81 1.80
C THR A 359 12.27 19.11 2.09
N PHE A 360 12.92 18.35 2.99
CA PHE A 360 14.34 18.57 3.35
C PHE A 360 15.23 18.57 2.11
N THR A 361 16.26 19.41 2.13
CA THR A 361 17.22 19.42 1.04
C THR A 361 18.04 18.13 1.02
N ILE A 362 18.66 17.80 -0.12
CA ILE A 362 19.53 16.60 -0.21
C ILE A 362 20.74 16.75 0.73
N ALA A 363 21.17 17.99 0.96
CA ALA A 363 22.26 18.30 1.88
C ALA A 363 21.85 17.99 3.36
N ASP A 364 20.59 18.24 3.72
CA ASP A 364 20.06 17.92 5.05
C ASP A 364 19.82 16.41 5.21
N ILE A 365 19.33 15.75 4.16
CA ILE A 365 19.06 14.31 4.18
C ILE A 365 20.34 13.49 4.34
N ALA A 366 21.45 13.89 3.69
CA ALA A 366 22.68 13.11 3.74
C ALA A 366 23.14 12.77 5.16
N PRO A 367 23.31 13.71 6.09
CA PRO A 367 23.66 13.38 7.47
C PRO A 367 22.54 12.64 8.22
N MET A 368 21.28 12.94 7.94
CA MET A 368 20.13 12.26 8.58
C MET A 368 20.05 10.76 8.27
N VAL A 369 20.68 10.31 7.19
CA VAL A 369 20.77 8.90 6.81
C VAL A 369 22.18 8.32 6.96
N GLY A 370 23.10 9.05 7.61
CA GLY A 370 24.44 8.59 7.94
C GLY A 370 25.49 8.72 6.82
N PHE A 371 25.26 9.54 5.80
CA PHE A 371 26.30 9.87 4.82
C PHE A 371 27.08 11.11 5.21
N ARG A 372 28.40 11.04 5.18
CA ARG A 372 29.30 12.17 5.51
C ARG A 372 29.22 13.31 4.53
N SER A 373 28.82 13.08 3.26
CA SER A 373 28.68 14.13 2.25
C SER A 373 27.53 13.84 1.30
N LYS A 374 26.93 14.93 0.81
CA LYS A 374 25.89 14.86 -0.24
C LYS A 374 26.39 14.26 -1.55
N ASP A 375 27.68 14.49 -1.86
CA ASP A 375 28.27 14.04 -3.13
C ASP A 375 28.46 12.52 -3.14
N TYR A 376 28.85 11.96 -1.98
CA TYR A 376 28.94 10.51 -1.81
C TYR A 376 27.54 9.86 -1.86
N LEU A 377 26.55 10.45 -1.18
CA LEU A 377 25.17 10.03 -1.32
C LEU A 377 24.72 10.06 -2.79
N HIS A 378 24.98 11.16 -3.51
CA HIS A 378 24.61 11.33 -4.91
C HIS A 378 25.18 10.22 -5.80
N THR A 379 26.46 9.91 -5.61
CA THR A 379 27.17 8.87 -6.38
C THR A 379 26.58 7.49 -6.15
N LEU A 380 26.36 7.10 -4.87
CA LEU A 380 25.78 5.81 -4.52
C LEU A 380 24.33 5.68 -4.96
N PHE A 381 23.55 6.75 -4.77
CA PHE A 381 22.15 6.78 -5.17
C PHE A 381 22.00 6.58 -6.68
N ARG A 382 22.78 7.32 -7.48
CA ARG A 382 22.77 7.18 -8.95
C ARG A 382 23.22 5.78 -9.39
N ARG A 383 24.23 5.22 -8.73
CA ARG A 383 24.68 3.84 -9.00
C ARG A 383 23.59 2.81 -8.72
N ARG A 384 22.79 3.01 -7.66
CA ARG A 384 21.75 2.05 -7.21
C ARG A 384 20.45 2.19 -8.01
N PHE A 385 20.01 3.43 -8.29
CA PHE A 385 18.69 3.73 -8.84
C PHE A 385 18.72 4.24 -10.28
N GLY A 386 19.88 4.41 -10.88
CA GLY A 386 20.02 4.94 -12.26
C GLY A 386 19.70 6.43 -12.42
N MET A 387 19.29 7.11 -11.33
CA MET A 387 18.89 8.52 -11.35
C MET A 387 19.40 9.26 -10.12
N THR A 388 19.37 10.59 -10.17
CA THR A 388 19.78 11.42 -9.03
C THR A 388 18.71 11.49 -7.95
N PRO A 389 19.06 11.76 -6.65
CA PRO A 389 18.07 11.95 -5.59
C PRO A 389 17.04 13.03 -5.93
N ARG A 390 17.46 14.11 -6.62
CA ARG A 390 16.55 15.17 -7.07
C ARG A 390 15.57 14.66 -8.13
N ALA A 391 16.05 13.90 -9.11
CA ALA A 391 15.19 13.29 -10.13
C ALA A 391 14.20 12.28 -9.50
N TYR A 392 14.68 11.49 -8.55
CA TYR A 392 13.83 10.57 -7.78
C TYR A 392 12.74 11.32 -7.01
N ARG A 393 13.08 12.42 -6.33
CA ARG A 393 12.10 13.27 -5.65
C ARG A 393 11.07 13.82 -6.62
N LEU A 394 11.49 14.36 -7.76
CA LEU A 394 10.56 14.91 -8.77
C LEU A 394 9.64 13.81 -9.33
N ALA A 395 10.19 12.68 -9.71
CA ALA A 395 9.38 11.53 -10.20
C ALA A 395 8.36 11.01 -9.18
N ASN A 396 8.62 11.25 -7.87
CA ASN A 396 7.70 10.88 -6.79
C ASN A 396 7.01 12.10 -6.14
N ALA A 397 7.35 13.35 -6.56
CA ALA A 397 6.74 14.61 -6.10
C ALA A 397 5.61 15.07 -7.02
N ASP A 398 5.52 14.59 -8.24
CA ASP A 398 4.31 14.72 -9.06
C ASP A 398 3.10 14.02 -8.40
N SER A 399 3.38 13.23 -7.36
CA SER A 399 2.39 12.73 -6.40
C SER A 399 2.02 13.72 -5.28
N ARG A 400 2.73 14.86 -5.15
CA ARG A 400 2.53 15.89 -4.11
C ARG A 400 2.32 17.30 -4.67
N GLY A 401 2.59 17.48 -5.91
CA GLY A 401 2.68 18.80 -6.50
C GLY A 401 1.34 19.43 -6.77
N ASN A 402 0.81 20.12 -5.81
CA ASN A 402 0.36 21.50 -5.91
C ASN A 402 -0.28 22.03 -4.61
N ALA A 403 0.27 21.68 -3.45
CA ALA A 403 -0.25 22.23 -2.17
C ALA A 403 0.38 23.59 -1.78
N ASP A 404 1.54 23.96 -2.36
CA ASP A 404 2.31 25.12 -1.89
C ASP A 404 2.47 26.27 -2.91
N ALA A 405 1.74 26.27 -4.01
CA ALA A 405 1.85 27.33 -5.03
C ALA A 405 0.71 28.36 -4.97
N THR A 406 0.12 28.64 -3.79
CA THR A 406 -0.80 29.78 -3.62
C THR A 406 -0.70 30.37 -2.21
N THR A 407 0.51 30.83 -1.86
CA THR A 407 0.68 31.82 -0.81
C THR A 407 1.84 32.74 -1.22
N SER A 408 1.56 33.64 -2.10
CA SER A 408 2.23 34.92 -2.27
C SER A 408 1.32 35.87 -3.02
#